data_308eaa0fcb3ab1ac461f7508ca435fce
#
_entry.id   308eaa0fcb3ab1ac461f7508ca435fce
#
_cell.length_a   1.000
_cell.length_b   1.000
_cell.length_c   1.000
_cell.angle_alpha   90.00
_cell.angle_beta   90.00
_cell.angle_gamma   90.00
#
_symmetry.space_group_name_H-M   'P 1'
#
loop_
_entity.id
_entity.type
_entity.pdbx_description
1 polymer ?
#
loop_
_entity_poly.entity_id
_entity_poly.type
_entity_poly.pdbx_seq_one_letter_code
_entity_poly.pdbx_strand_id
1 'polypeptide(L)'
;LQTALAQPIELSHQSIQTAVSIGIALPQTDYVHTAENLLRAAHTAMYRAKTLGQAQYAVFAPGMLEEAANQFTLEAELRQGIANQEFVLYYQPLLSLETGAIAGFEALVRWQHPQKGLIPPFKFIPL
;
A
#
# COMPACT_ATOMS: atom_id res chain seq x y z
N LEU A 1 -5.79 8.99 -21.21
CA LEU A 1 -6.17 7.58 -21.13
C LEU A 1 -7.09 7.35 -19.92
N GLN A 2 -6.69 7.75 -18.71
CA GLN A 2 -7.51 7.59 -17.48
C GLN A 2 -8.87 8.28 -17.61
N THR A 3 -8.90 9.51 -18.10
CA THR A 3 -10.15 10.27 -18.32
C THR A 3 -11.11 9.57 -19.28
N ALA A 4 -10.59 8.90 -20.32
CA ALA A 4 -11.40 8.15 -21.27
C ALA A 4 -11.97 6.86 -20.68
N LEU A 5 -11.19 6.19 -19.81
CA LEU A 5 -11.59 4.93 -19.15
C LEU A 5 -12.48 5.16 -17.93
N ALA A 6 -12.49 6.36 -17.37
CA ALA A 6 -13.36 6.72 -16.24
C ALA A 6 -14.82 6.95 -16.65
N GLN A 7 -15.12 7.01 -17.95
CA GLN A 7 -16.50 7.14 -18.41
C GLN A 7 -17.24 5.81 -18.20
N PRO A 8 -18.48 5.86 -17.69
CA PRO A 8 -19.29 4.66 -17.51
C PRO A 8 -19.49 3.92 -18.83
N ILE A 9 -19.36 2.61 -18.78
CA ILE A 9 -19.65 1.71 -19.91
C ILE A 9 -21.06 1.19 -19.71
N GLU A 10 -21.98 1.61 -20.59
CA GLU A 10 -23.36 1.16 -20.54
C GLU A 10 -23.48 -0.24 -21.15
N LEU A 11 -23.93 -1.20 -20.35
CA LEU A 11 -24.33 -2.54 -20.77
C LEU A 11 -25.86 -2.63 -20.76
N SER A 12 -26.42 -3.65 -21.39
CA SER A 12 -27.86 -3.80 -21.61
C SER A 12 -28.73 -3.65 -20.34
N HIS A 13 -28.17 -3.89 -19.16
CA HIS A 13 -28.92 -3.87 -17.89
C HIS A 13 -28.17 -3.20 -16.72
N GLN A 14 -26.96 -2.69 -16.95
CA GLN A 14 -26.15 -2.05 -15.91
C GLN A 14 -25.09 -1.13 -16.49
N SER A 15 -24.73 -0.08 -15.74
CA SER A 15 -23.59 0.79 -16.02
C SER A 15 -22.40 0.33 -15.21
N ILE A 16 -21.26 0.11 -15.88
CA ILE A 16 -20.02 -0.30 -15.23
C ILE A 16 -19.04 0.86 -15.27
N GLN A 17 -18.55 1.24 -14.10
CA GLN A 17 -17.46 2.20 -13.98
C GLN A 17 -16.17 1.46 -13.70
N THR A 18 -15.13 1.72 -14.50
CA THR A 18 -13.82 1.08 -14.38
C THR A 18 -12.72 2.12 -14.17
N ALA A 19 -11.65 1.69 -13.55
CA ALA A 19 -10.46 2.50 -13.36
C ALA A 19 -9.22 1.66 -13.69
N VAL A 20 -8.17 2.30 -14.17
CA VAL A 20 -6.92 1.63 -14.54
C VAL A 20 -5.74 2.23 -13.78
N SER A 21 -4.88 1.36 -13.27
CA SER A 21 -3.58 1.75 -12.72
C SER A 21 -2.51 1.59 -13.79
N ILE A 22 -1.69 2.61 -14.01
CA ILE A 22 -0.71 2.66 -15.09
C ILE A 22 0.70 2.74 -14.50
N GLY A 23 1.56 1.80 -14.87
CA GLY A 23 3.00 1.88 -14.62
C GLY A 23 3.76 2.33 -15.86
N ILE A 24 4.67 3.25 -15.70
CA ILE A 24 5.50 3.81 -16.77
C ILE A 24 6.96 3.52 -16.43
N ALA A 25 7.68 2.91 -17.37
CA ALA A 25 9.13 2.75 -17.28
C ALA A 25 9.81 3.40 -18.48
N LEU A 26 10.91 4.10 -18.22
CA LEU A 26 11.71 4.77 -19.24
C LEU A 26 13.04 4.01 -19.43
N PRO A 27 13.51 3.82 -20.67
CA PRO A 27 14.72 3.04 -20.95
C PRO A 27 16.02 3.74 -20.51
N GLN A 28 15.95 4.94 -19.98
CA GLN A 28 17.09 5.79 -19.62
C GLN A 28 17.57 5.63 -18.15
N THR A 29 17.01 4.68 -17.42
CA THR A 29 17.47 4.39 -16.04
C THR A 29 18.56 3.33 -16.06
N ASP A 30 19.57 3.44 -15.19
CA ASP A 30 20.69 2.48 -15.06
C ASP A 30 20.27 1.03 -14.80
N TYR A 31 19.00 0.81 -14.50
CA TYR A 31 18.41 -0.50 -14.27
C TYR A 31 17.79 -1.14 -15.53
N VAL A 32 17.41 -0.34 -16.53
CA VAL A 32 16.56 -0.78 -17.64
C VAL A 32 17.39 -0.96 -18.92
N HIS A 33 18.13 -2.06 -19.00
CA HIS A 33 18.97 -2.37 -20.17
C HIS A 33 18.39 -3.46 -21.09
N THR A 34 17.35 -4.19 -20.64
CA THR A 34 16.70 -5.25 -21.42
C THR A 34 15.20 -5.07 -21.46
N ALA A 35 14.54 -5.67 -22.44
CA ALA A 35 13.08 -5.67 -22.54
C ALA A 35 12.42 -6.28 -21.29
N GLU A 36 13.02 -7.33 -20.73
CA GLU A 36 12.54 -7.97 -19.51
C GLU A 36 12.61 -7.02 -18.30
N ASN A 37 13.74 -6.29 -18.15
CA ASN A 37 13.88 -5.30 -17.09
C ASN A 37 12.91 -4.13 -17.27
N LEU A 38 12.63 -3.73 -18.51
CA LEU A 38 11.65 -2.68 -18.81
C LEU A 38 10.25 -3.10 -18.40
N LEU A 39 9.83 -4.32 -18.74
CA LEU A 39 8.55 -4.88 -18.34
C LEU A 39 8.43 -5.00 -16.82
N ARG A 40 9.47 -5.50 -16.16
CA ARG A 40 9.50 -5.61 -14.70
C ARG A 40 9.41 -4.24 -14.01
N ALA A 41 10.13 -3.25 -14.51
CA ALA A 41 10.08 -1.88 -14.01
C ALA A 41 8.68 -1.26 -14.19
N ALA A 42 8.06 -1.41 -15.37
CA ALA A 42 6.70 -0.94 -15.63
C ALA A 42 5.66 -1.63 -14.73
N HIS A 43 5.80 -2.95 -14.53
CA HIS A 43 4.93 -3.72 -13.65
C HIS A 43 5.06 -3.27 -12.17
N THR A 44 6.29 -3.05 -11.69
CA THR A 44 6.53 -2.53 -10.34
C THR A 44 5.91 -1.15 -10.15
N ALA A 45 6.07 -0.26 -11.12
CA ALA A 45 5.43 1.05 -11.10
C ALA A 45 3.89 0.97 -11.15
N MET A 46 3.33 0.05 -11.95
CA MET A 46 1.88 -0.18 -11.99
C MET A 46 1.35 -0.66 -10.63
N TYR A 47 2.06 -1.57 -9.97
CA TYR A 47 1.69 -2.02 -8.63
C TYR A 47 1.71 -0.86 -7.63
N ARG A 48 2.73 0.00 -7.68
CA ARG A 48 2.78 1.23 -6.88
C ARG A 48 1.58 2.15 -7.16
N ALA A 49 1.23 2.35 -8.44
CA ALA A 49 0.04 3.13 -8.81
C ALA A 49 -1.24 2.56 -8.20
N LYS A 50 -1.35 1.23 -8.11
CA LYS A 50 -2.49 0.52 -7.52
C LYS A 50 -2.62 0.77 -6.01
N THR A 51 -1.50 0.81 -5.29
CA THR A 51 -1.49 1.11 -3.85
C THR A 51 -1.79 2.58 -3.53
N LEU A 52 -1.58 3.50 -4.48
CA LEU A 52 -1.95 4.92 -4.34
C LEU A 52 -3.46 5.19 -4.50
N GLY A 53 -4.22 4.20 -4.93
CA GLY A 53 -5.66 4.30 -5.13
C GLY A 53 -6.10 4.04 -6.56
N GLN A 54 -7.39 4.33 -6.85
CA GLN A 54 -7.95 4.13 -8.19
C GLN A 54 -7.49 5.22 -9.18
N ALA A 55 -7.41 4.88 -10.45
CA ALA A 55 -7.10 5.79 -11.55
C ALA A 55 -5.76 6.54 -11.38
N GLN A 56 -4.76 5.88 -10.81
CA GLN A 56 -3.42 6.45 -10.61
C GLN A 56 -2.43 5.99 -11.68
N TYR A 57 -1.34 6.74 -11.83
CA TYR A 57 -0.17 6.29 -12.56
C TYR A 57 1.09 6.51 -11.72
N ALA A 58 2.11 5.71 -11.98
CA ALA A 58 3.43 5.92 -11.40
C ALA A 58 4.51 5.72 -12.45
N VAL A 59 5.57 6.52 -12.36
CA VAL A 59 6.78 6.37 -13.16
C VAL A 59 7.78 5.58 -12.33
N PHE A 60 8.38 4.58 -12.94
CA PHE A 60 9.36 3.72 -12.26
C PHE A 60 10.55 4.54 -11.74
N ALA A 61 10.91 4.27 -10.49
CA ALA A 61 12.15 4.69 -9.85
C ALA A 61 12.84 3.47 -9.23
N PRO A 62 14.18 3.36 -9.26
CA PRO A 62 14.89 2.18 -8.76
C PRO A 62 14.54 1.76 -7.33
N GLY A 63 14.29 2.72 -6.44
CA GLY A 63 13.85 2.44 -5.06
C GLY A 63 12.54 1.68 -4.93
N MET A 64 11.69 1.69 -5.97
CA MET A 64 10.43 0.94 -5.97
C MET A 64 10.61 -0.58 -5.95
N LEU A 65 11.75 -1.09 -6.45
CA LEU A 65 12.06 -2.52 -6.37
C LEU A 65 12.33 -2.94 -4.94
N GLU A 66 13.08 -2.13 -4.22
CA GLU A 66 13.39 -2.38 -2.82
C GLU A 66 12.12 -2.28 -1.96
N GLU A 67 11.30 -1.26 -2.20
CA GLU A 67 10.00 -1.12 -1.55
C GLU A 67 9.10 -2.35 -1.78
N ALA A 68 9.00 -2.83 -3.03
CA ALA A 68 8.20 -4.00 -3.37
C ALA A 68 8.74 -5.28 -2.70
N ALA A 69 10.06 -5.48 -2.69
CA ALA A 69 10.69 -6.61 -2.01
C ALA A 69 10.45 -6.57 -0.49
N ASN A 70 10.59 -5.39 0.11
CA ASN A 70 10.34 -5.19 1.54
C ASN A 70 8.86 -5.43 1.90
N GLN A 71 7.92 -5.02 1.06
CA GLN A 71 6.49 -5.25 1.26
C GLN A 71 6.15 -6.73 1.19
N PHE A 72 6.68 -7.46 0.21
CA PHE A 72 6.49 -8.91 0.09
C PHE A 72 7.04 -9.67 1.31
N THR A 73 8.22 -9.27 1.77
CA THR A 73 8.82 -9.85 2.98
C THR A 73 7.96 -9.57 4.21
N LEU A 74 7.48 -8.33 4.36
CA LEU A 74 6.65 -7.93 5.49
C LEU A 74 5.30 -8.66 5.51
N GLU A 75 4.71 -8.95 4.34
CA GLU A 75 3.48 -9.75 4.24
C GLU A 75 3.69 -11.19 4.75
N ALA A 76 4.81 -11.82 4.41
CA ALA A 76 5.15 -13.15 4.91
C ALA A 76 5.40 -13.13 6.42
N GLU A 77 6.14 -12.13 6.91
CA GLU A 77 6.41 -11.93 8.33
C GLU A 77 5.13 -11.62 9.14
N LEU A 78 4.16 -10.91 8.53
CA LEU A 78 2.86 -10.59 9.15
C LEU A 78 2.09 -11.86 9.55
N ARG A 79 2.03 -12.83 8.63
CA ARG A 79 1.37 -14.12 8.91
C ARG A 79 2.03 -14.86 10.06
N GLN A 80 3.36 -14.82 10.12
CA GLN A 80 4.13 -15.42 11.20
C GLN A 80 3.95 -14.66 12.52
N GLY A 81 3.94 -13.33 12.48
CA GLY A 81 3.73 -12.47 13.64
C GLY A 81 2.36 -12.66 14.30
N ILE A 82 1.31 -12.96 13.51
CA ILE A 82 -0.01 -13.34 14.04
C ILE A 82 0.10 -14.66 14.80
N ALA A 83 0.73 -15.67 14.22
CA ALA A 83 0.90 -16.97 14.87
C ALA A 83 1.75 -16.89 16.15
N ASN A 84 2.75 -16.01 16.16
CA ASN A 84 3.65 -15.78 17.30
C ASN A 84 3.10 -14.80 18.35
N GLN A 85 1.88 -14.26 18.15
CA GLN A 85 1.27 -13.29 19.08
C GLN A 85 2.10 -12.00 19.26
N GLU A 86 2.71 -11.52 18.18
CA GLU A 86 3.57 -10.32 18.19
C GLU A 86 2.78 -9.00 18.18
N PHE A 87 1.44 -9.06 18.23
CA PHE A 87 0.56 -7.89 18.21
C PHE A 87 0.11 -7.52 19.61
N VAL A 88 0.25 -6.23 19.91
CA VAL A 88 -0.17 -5.66 21.20
C VAL A 88 -1.08 -4.46 20.98
N LEU A 89 -1.91 -4.17 21.98
CA LEU A 89 -2.75 -2.98 21.98
C LEU A 89 -2.12 -1.89 22.85
N TYR A 90 -1.99 -0.71 22.26
CA TYR A 90 -1.71 0.52 22.99
C TYR A 90 -3.01 1.29 23.15
N TYR A 91 -3.18 1.97 24.25
CA TYR A 91 -4.39 2.73 24.54
C TYR A 91 -4.05 4.20 24.64
N GLN A 92 -4.69 5.01 23.80
CA GLN A 92 -4.58 6.46 23.82
C GLN A 92 -5.82 7.05 24.52
N PRO A 93 -5.65 7.84 25.61
CA PRO A 93 -6.78 8.43 26.29
C PRO A 93 -7.46 9.50 25.42
N LEU A 94 -8.78 9.49 25.43
CA LEU A 94 -9.62 10.53 24.83
C LEU A 94 -10.09 11.46 25.96
N LEU A 95 -9.80 12.73 25.83
CA LEU A 95 -10.18 13.73 26.82
C LEU A 95 -11.42 14.50 26.37
N SER A 96 -12.37 14.73 27.29
CA SER A 96 -13.45 15.67 27.08
C SER A 96 -12.89 17.10 27.08
N LEU A 97 -13.15 17.84 26.02
CA LEU A 97 -12.72 19.25 25.93
C LEU A 97 -13.49 20.18 26.91
N GLU A 98 -14.68 19.77 27.36
CA GLU A 98 -15.48 20.52 28.30
C GLU A 98 -15.01 20.35 29.73
N THR A 99 -14.66 19.13 30.13
CA THR A 99 -14.36 18.81 31.54
C THR A 99 -12.90 18.52 31.82
N GLY A 100 -12.08 18.27 30.76
CA GLY A 100 -10.71 17.80 30.88
C GLY A 100 -10.58 16.36 31.41
N ALA A 101 -11.68 15.68 31.67
CA ALA A 101 -11.66 14.30 32.15
C ALA A 101 -11.48 13.29 31.01
N ILE A 102 -10.96 12.11 31.34
CA ILE A 102 -10.87 10.99 30.39
C ILE A 102 -12.28 10.51 30.06
N ALA A 103 -12.68 10.63 28.79
CA ALA A 103 -13.96 10.16 28.27
C ALA A 103 -13.91 8.72 27.74
N GLY A 104 -12.70 8.21 27.44
CA GLY A 104 -12.51 6.86 26.91
C GLY A 104 -11.07 6.62 26.48
N PHE A 105 -10.85 5.52 25.76
CA PHE A 105 -9.55 5.17 25.20
C PHE A 105 -9.72 4.67 23.77
N GLU A 106 -8.81 5.08 22.90
CA GLU A 106 -8.66 4.49 21.57
C GLU A 106 -7.67 3.32 21.67
N ALA A 107 -8.07 2.14 21.21
CA ALA A 107 -7.22 0.96 21.12
C ALA A 107 -6.46 0.99 19.79
N LEU A 108 -5.14 1.09 19.87
CA LEU A 108 -4.24 1.21 18.72
C LEU A 108 -3.34 -0.02 18.65
N VAL A 109 -3.55 -0.86 17.64
CA VAL A 109 -2.71 -2.03 17.43
C VAL A 109 -1.26 -1.63 17.10
N ARG A 110 -0.31 -2.40 17.60
CA ARG A 110 1.13 -2.27 17.32
C ARG A 110 1.69 -3.65 17.08
N TRP A 111 2.60 -3.78 16.13
CA TRP A 111 3.30 -5.02 15.87
C TRP A 111 4.71 -4.94 16.48
N GLN A 112 4.97 -5.76 17.48
CA GLN A 112 6.28 -5.89 18.11
C GLN A 112 7.12 -6.91 17.34
N HIS A 113 7.68 -6.49 16.20
CA HIS A 113 8.48 -7.36 15.37
C HIS A 113 9.84 -7.65 16.03
N PRO A 114 10.28 -8.93 16.13
CA PRO A 114 11.49 -9.31 16.87
C PRO A 114 12.77 -8.67 16.34
N GLN A 115 12.84 -8.37 15.04
CA GLN A 115 14.04 -7.80 14.40
C GLN A 115 13.88 -6.32 14.03
N LYS A 116 12.65 -5.88 13.69
CA LYS A 116 12.36 -4.53 13.18
C LYS A 116 11.83 -3.58 14.26
N GLY A 117 11.62 -4.10 15.47
CA GLY A 117 11.06 -3.34 16.58
C GLY A 117 9.56 -3.04 16.38
N LEU A 118 9.12 -1.89 16.85
CA LEU A 118 7.70 -1.52 16.81
C LEU A 118 7.28 -1.02 15.44
N ILE A 119 6.47 -1.81 14.74
CA ILE A 119 5.94 -1.48 13.41
C ILE A 119 4.56 -0.82 13.57
N PRO A 120 4.35 0.38 13.00
CA PRO A 120 3.08 1.09 13.10
C PRO A 120 2.03 0.51 12.14
N PRO A 121 0.71 0.67 12.45
CA PRO A 121 -0.40 0.05 11.73
C PRO A 121 -0.44 0.35 10.22
N PHE A 122 -0.10 1.56 9.82
CA PHE A 122 -0.14 1.96 8.41
C PHE A 122 0.82 1.17 7.50
N LYS A 123 1.79 0.46 8.09
CA LYS A 123 2.73 -0.39 7.34
C LYS A 123 2.22 -1.80 7.11
N PHE A 124 1.32 -2.32 7.95
CA PHE A 124 0.88 -3.71 7.87
C PHE A 124 -0.63 -3.91 7.68
N ILE A 125 -1.47 -2.92 8.01
CA ILE A 125 -2.91 -3.03 7.77
C ILE A 125 -3.26 -3.08 6.27
N PRO A 126 -2.56 -2.37 5.35
CA PRO A 126 -2.85 -2.46 3.92
C PRO A 126 -2.38 -3.75 3.24
N LEU A 127 -1.63 -4.64 3.92
CA LEU A 127 -1.15 -5.92 3.40
C LEU A 127 -2.25 -6.98 3.45
#